data_f181dce048756eb9cea97eaf6f71d65d
#
_entry.id   f181dce048756eb9cea97eaf6f71d65d
#
_cell.length_a   1.000
_cell.length_b   1.000
_cell.length_c   1.000
_cell.angle_alpha   90.00
_cell.angle_beta   90.00
_cell.angle_gamma   90.00
#
_symmetry.space_group_name_H-M   'P 1'
#
loop_
_entity.id
_entity.type
_entity.pdbx_description
1 polymer ?
#
loop_
_entity_poly.entity_id
_entity_poly.type
_entity_poly.pdbx_seq_one_letter_code
_entity_poly.pdbx_strand_id
1 'polypeptide(L)'
;MRKIAVLDKNTIDKIAAGEVVERPSSVVKELTENAIDAGATAVTVEIKEGGKSLITDNGSGIEKEQVPLAFVRHATSKIERVEDLEHIASLGFRGEALSSIAAVSQVELITKTPSSITGVRYVIEGGEEKSLEEIGAPEGTTFLVHNLFYNVPARSKFLKTAVTEGSYVSSLMEQMALSHPEISFKYIVNGQVKLHTSGNYNRRDVIYQIYGREITRELLEVNYENEFLKITGYIGKPSVSRGNRNFENYYINGRFVKNKIISKAIEDAYKGYLMQHSFPFASLQIEMTGNDLDVNVHPAKMEVRFSDGQKVYDWIFQAISQTLKGKEMIPEVQAGQEKEEAKDSPKMKPGQIPEPFEVRQIQKIREEAPKRNRWEMLDARMQENSPVLKPNEEILFQKREASVPITEPKILPQVSQEPSREIQIEKPTMEE
;
A
#
# COMPACT_ATOMS: atom_id res chain seq x y z
N MET A 1 7.37 -5.20 -44.41
CA MET A 1 6.41 -5.02 -43.31
C MET A 1 6.24 -6.35 -42.57
N ARG A 2 6.25 -6.34 -41.22
CA ARG A 2 5.88 -7.54 -40.47
C ARG A 2 4.39 -7.81 -40.63
N LYS A 3 4.01 -9.07 -40.84
CA LYS A 3 2.61 -9.46 -40.97
C LYS A 3 1.96 -9.49 -39.57
N ILE A 4 0.69 -9.13 -39.46
CA ILE A 4 -0.11 -9.29 -38.26
C ILE A 4 -0.26 -10.80 -38.02
N ALA A 5 0.07 -11.25 -36.80
CA ALA A 5 -0.05 -12.64 -36.41
C ALA A 5 -0.61 -12.72 -34.97
N VAL A 6 -1.31 -13.81 -34.68
CA VAL A 6 -1.74 -14.12 -33.31
C VAL A 6 -0.51 -14.54 -32.51
N LEU A 7 -0.34 -13.95 -31.33
CA LEU A 7 0.75 -14.29 -30.42
C LEU A 7 0.51 -15.67 -29.78
N ASP A 8 1.58 -16.32 -29.37
CA ASP A 8 1.49 -17.54 -28.56
C ASP A 8 0.93 -17.25 -27.16
N LYS A 9 0.32 -18.25 -26.53
CA LYS A 9 -0.34 -18.14 -25.23
C LYS A 9 0.59 -17.56 -24.15
N ASN A 10 1.84 -18.01 -24.08
CA ASN A 10 2.81 -17.57 -23.08
C ASN A 10 3.13 -16.07 -23.23
N THR A 11 3.28 -15.60 -24.47
CA THR A 11 3.48 -14.17 -24.76
C THR A 11 2.24 -13.34 -24.38
N ILE A 12 1.03 -13.82 -24.72
CA ILE A 12 -0.23 -13.16 -24.35
C ILE A 12 -0.35 -13.06 -22.84
N ASP A 13 -0.09 -14.13 -22.09
CA ASP A 13 -0.19 -14.17 -20.64
C ASP A 13 0.84 -13.22 -19.97
N LYS A 14 2.06 -13.13 -20.49
CA LYS A 14 3.07 -12.18 -20.02
C LYS A 14 2.71 -10.72 -20.30
N ILE A 15 2.08 -10.42 -21.43
CA ILE A 15 1.60 -9.06 -21.72
C ILE A 15 0.49 -8.68 -20.75
N ALA A 16 -0.53 -9.54 -20.61
CA ALA A 16 -1.66 -9.32 -19.73
C ALA A 16 -1.24 -9.23 -18.25
N ALA A 17 -0.30 -10.08 -17.81
CA ALA A 17 0.27 -9.98 -16.48
C ALA A 17 0.87 -8.60 -16.19
N GLY A 18 1.21 -7.82 -17.23
CA GLY A 18 1.72 -6.48 -17.05
C GLY A 18 0.71 -5.42 -16.64
N GLU A 19 -0.54 -5.69 -16.87
CA GLU A 19 -1.63 -4.80 -16.47
C GLU A 19 -2.05 -5.04 -15.02
N VAL A 20 -1.79 -6.24 -14.49
CA VAL A 20 -2.19 -6.67 -13.13
C VAL A 20 -1.01 -6.61 -12.16
N VAL A 21 0.16 -7.10 -12.59
CA VAL A 21 1.35 -7.27 -11.74
C VAL A 21 2.46 -6.33 -12.21
N GLU A 22 2.60 -5.20 -11.55
CA GLU A 22 3.66 -4.22 -11.82
C GLU A 22 4.87 -4.38 -10.88
N ARG A 23 4.63 -4.84 -9.66
CA ARG A 23 5.62 -4.92 -8.57
C ARG A 23 5.21 -5.90 -7.47
N PRO A 24 6.10 -6.20 -6.49
CA PRO A 24 5.76 -7.07 -5.36
C PRO A 24 4.51 -6.67 -4.58
N SER A 25 4.28 -5.38 -4.37
CA SER A 25 3.07 -4.92 -3.67
C SER A 25 1.78 -5.22 -4.43
N SER A 26 1.80 -5.31 -5.78
CA SER A 26 0.64 -5.74 -6.57
C SER A 26 0.30 -7.21 -6.28
N VAL A 27 1.32 -8.09 -6.19
CA VAL A 27 1.13 -9.50 -5.82
C VAL A 27 0.52 -9.62 -4.43
N VAL A 28 1.11 -8.93 -3.44
CA VAL A 28 0.60 -8.94 -2.05
C VAL A 28 -0.83 -8.42 -2.00
N LYS A 29 -1.15 -7.36 -2.74
CA LYS A 29 -2.50 -6.79 -2.81
C LYS A 29 -3.51 -7.83 -3.28
N GLU A 30 -3.31 -8.40 -4.45
CA GLU A 30 -4.24 -9.35 -5.06
C GLU A 30 -4.43 -10.60 -4.19
N LEU A 31 -3.35 -11.16 -3.62
CA LEU A 31 -3.44 -12.33 -2.76
C LEU A 31 -4.10 -12.03 -1.41
N THR A 32 -3.85 -10.85 -0.82
CA THR A 32 -4.52 -10.41 0.41
C THR A 32 -6.01 -10.13 0.17
N GLU A 33 -6.38 -9.49 -0.95
CA GLU A 33 -7.78 -9.31 -1.35
C GLU A 33 -8.49 -10.66 -1.53
N ASN A 34 -7.81 -11.66 -2.12
CA ASN A 34 -8.38 -13.01 -2.24
C ASN A 34 -8.57 -13.69 -0.88
N ALA A 35 -7.65 -13.51 0.07
CA ALA A 35 -7.81 -14.01 1.44
C ALA A 35 -9.01 -13.39 2.15
N ILE A 36 -9.21 -12.07 2.00
CA ILE A 36 -10.37 -11.34 2.55
C ILE A 36 -11.66 -11.89 1.93
N ASP A 37 -11.71 -12.02 0.60
CA ASP A 37 -12.87 -12.57 -0.12
C ASP A 37 -13.17 -14.04 0.24
N ALA A 38 -12.14 -14.80 0.66
CA ALA A 38 -12.27 -16.17 1.19
C ALA A 38 -12.76 -16.20 2.66
N GLY A 39 -13.11 -15.06 3.25
CA GLY A 39 -13.60 -14.95 4.62
C GLY A 39 -12.51 -15.17 5.69
N ALA A 40 -11.26 -14.92 5.38
CA ALA A 40 -10.19 -15.02 6.35
C ALA A 40 -10.38 -14.05 7.52
N THR A 41 -10.14 -14.52 8.74
CA THR A 41 -10.09 -13.69 9.96
C THR A 41 -8.67 -13.36 10.38
N ALA A 42 -7.68 -14.03 9.79
CA ALA A 42 -6.26 -13.78 10.02
C ALA A 42 -5.48 -13.92 8.71
N VAL A 43 -4.65 -12.93 8.41
CA VAL A 43 -3.76 -12.91 7.24
C VAL A 43 -2.35 -12.57 7.67
N THR A 44 -1.39 -13.42 7.33
CA THR A 44 0.02 -13.18 7.56
C THR A 44 0.72 -12.94 6.22
N VAL A 45 1.43 -11.82 6.11
CA VAL A 45 2.28 -11.51 4.95
C VAL A 45 3.71 -11.43 5.41
N GLU A 46 4.59 -12.24 4.83
CA GLU A 46 6.02 -12.22 5.12
C GLU A 46 6.80 -11.95 3.83
N ILE A 47 7.66 -10.93 3.86
CA ILE A 47 8.61 -10.63 2.80
C ILE A 47 10.01 -10.99 3.27
N LYS A 48 10.69 -11.85 2.50
CA LYS A 48 12.07 -12.31 2.76
C LYS A 48 13.05 -11.72 1.77
N GLU A 49 14.30 -11.71 2.12
CA GLU A 49 15.39 -11.39 1.20
C GLU A 49 15.31 -12.22 -0.09
N GLY A 50 15.69 -11.60 -1.21
CA GLY A 50 15.55 -12.21 -2.54
C GLY A 50 14.16 -12.08 -3.15
N GLY A 51 13.26 -11.26 -2.57
CA GLY A 51 11.94 -10.97 -3.16
C GLY A 51 10.92 -12.11 -2.99
N LYS A 52 11.13 -13.02 -2.04
CA LYS A 52 10.16 -14.06 -1.69
C LYS A 52 9.03 -13.47 -0.88
N SER A 53 7.79 -13.69 -1.34
CA SER A 53 6.58 -13.28 -0.64
C SER A 53 5.81 -14.50 -0.19
N LEU A 54 5.50 -14.59 1.10
CA LEU A 54 4.67 -15.62 1.70
C LEU A 54 3.39 -14.95 2.21
N ILE A 55 2.25 -15.39 1.72
CA ILE A 55 0.94 -14.92 2.14
C ILE A 55 0.16 -16.12 2.66
N THR A 56 -0.23 -16.10 3.93
CA THR A 56 -0.97 -17.18 4.59
C THR A 56 -2.25 -16.62 5.17
N ASP A 57 -3.35 -17.28 4.92
CA ASP A 57 -4.66 -16.98 5.48
C ASP A 57 -5.32 -18.23 6.09
N ASN A 58 -6.35 -18.01 6.88
CA ASN A 58 -7.23 -19.02 7.45
C ASN A 58 -8.64 -19.00 6.86
N GLY A 59 -8.76 -18.62 5.58
CA GLY A 59 -10.03 -18.57 4.86
C GLY A 59 -10.56 -19.95 4.47
N SER A 60 -11.53 -19.98 3.56
CA SER A 60 -12.24 -21.21 3.13
C SER A 60 -11.35 -22.26 2.46
N GLY A 61 -10.14 -21.90 2.01
CA GLY A 61 -9.32 -22.75 1.18
C GLY A 61 -9.86 -22.95 -0.24
N ILE A 62 -9.20 -23.81 -1.02
CA ILE A 62 -9.58 -24.15 -2.39
C ILE A 62 -9.63 -25.68 -2.50
N GLU A 63 -10.70 -26.20 -3.06
CA GLU A 63 -10.84 -27.66 -3.31
C GLU A 63 -9.82 -28.14 -4.33
N LYS A 64 -9.30 -29.37 -4.14
CA LYS A 64 -8.24 -29.97 -4.96
C LYS A 64 -8.52 -29.87 -6.46
N GLU A 65 -9.74 -30.19 -6.85
CA GLU A 65 -10.19 -30.20 -8.25
C GLU A 65 -10.24 -28.80 -8.85
N GLN A 66 -10.41 -27.78 -8.01
CA GLN A 66 -10.50 -26.37 -8.41
C GLN A 66 -9.14 -25.66 -8.44
N VAL A 67 -8.12 -26.23 -7.80
CA VAL A 67 -6.79 -25.61 -7.72
C VAL A 67 -6.20 -25.30 -9.10
N PRO A 68 -6.13 -26.22 -10.07
CA PRO A 68 -5.63 -25.89 -11.41
C PRO A 68 -6.49 -24.85 -12.13
N LEU A 69 -7.81 -24.88 -11.92
CA LEU A 69 -8.76 -23.92 -12.53
C LEU A 69 -8.56 -22.51 -12.01
N ALA A 70 -8.15 -22.34 -10.73
CA ALA A 70 -7.89 -21.03 -10.15
C ALA A 70 -6.75 -20.26 -10.86
N PHE A 71 -5.87 -20.97 -11.57
CA PHE A 71 -4.78 -20.39 -12.37
C PHE A 71 -5.13 -20.26 -13.86
N VAL A 72 -6.33 -20.63 -14.26
CA VAL A 72 -6.82 -20.39 -15.63
C VAL A 72 -7.32 -18.96 -15.74
N ARG A 73 -6.96 -18.30 -16.83
CA ARG A 73 -7.39 -16.92 -17.09
C ARG A 73 -8.91 -16.85 -17.26
N HIS A 74 -9.52 -15.82 -16.68
CA HIS A 74 -10.97 -15.59 -16.64
C HIS A 74 -11.78 -16.64 -15.84
N ALA A 75 -11.10 -17.50 -15.06
CA ALA A 75 -11.77 -18.38 -14.11
C ALA A 75 -11.99 -17.64 -12.78
N THR A 76 -13.24 -17.57 -12.34
CA THR A 76 -13.60 -16.90 -11.09
C THR A 76 -14.83 -17.59 -10.47
N SER A 77 -14.87 -17.63 -9.15
CA SER A 77 -16.05 -18.08 -8.37
C SER A 77 -16.92 -16.91 -7.90
N LYS A 78 -16.57 -15.67 -8.26
CA LYS A 78 -17.13 -14.45 -7.64
C LYS A 78 -18.20 -13.77 -8.47
N ILE A 79 -18.26 -14.05 -9.78
CA ILE A 79 -19.28 -13.56 -10.72
C ILE A 79 -19.62 -14.68 -11.70
N GLU A 80 -20.87 -14.77 -12.09
CA GLU A 80 -21.35 -15.72 -13.11
C GLU A 80 -21.94 -15.02 -14.32
N ARG A 81 -22.54 -13.83 -14.11
CA ARG A 81 -23.27 -13.08 -15.13
C ARG A 81 -22.80 -11.64 -15.22
N VAL A 82 -23.17 -11.00 -16.34
CA VAL A 82 -22.81 -9.59 -16.58
C VAL A 82 -23.49 -8.66 -15.56
N GLU A 83 -24.69 -9.01 -15.12
CA GLU A 83 -25.47 -8.26 -14.13
C GLU A 83 -24.77 -8.22 -12.78
N ASP A 84 -23.97 -9.23 -12.42
CA ASP A 84 -23.20 -9.29 -11.18
C ASP A 84 -22.13 -8.17 -11.14
N LEU A 85 -21.74 -7.63 -12.31
CA LEU A 85 -20.78 -6.50 -12.39
C LEU A 85 -21.32 -5.19 -11.83
N GLU A 86 -22.66 -5.05 -11.73
CA GLU A 86 -23.30 -3.85 -11.14
C GLU A 86 -23.30 -3.91 -9.61
N HIS A 87 -23.16 -5.11 -9.02
CA HIS A 87 -23.28 -5.34 -7.58
C HIS A 87 -22.07 -6.06 -6.99
N ILE A 88 -20.85 -5.70 -7.43
CA ILE A 88 -19.61 -6.35 -6.99
C ILE A 88 -19.37 -6.08 -5.50
N ALA A 89 -19.63 -7.08 -4.66
CA ALA A 89 -19.32 -7.06 -3.24
C ALA A 89 -17.88 -7.50 -2.94
N SER A 90 -17.29 -8.35 -3.81
CA SER A 90 -15.92 -8.88 -3.62
C SER A 90 -14.84 -7.87 -4.03
N LEU A 91 -13.67 -7.93 -3.40
CA LEU A 91 -12.51 -7.08 -3.74
C LEU A 91 -11.88 -7.49 -5.08
N GLY A 92 -11.81 -8.79 -5.41
CA GLY A 92 -11.38 -9.33 -6.69
C GLY A 92 -12.52 -10.00 -7.44
N PHE A 93 -12.63 -9.85 -8.76
CA PHE A 93 -13.70 -10.48 -9.55
C PHE A 93 -13.30 -10.92 -10.97
N ARG A 94 -12.18 -10.41 -11.50
CA ARG A 94 -11.81 -10.59 -12.93
C ARG A 94 -11.29 -11.97 -13.29
N GLY A 95 -10.90 -12.81 -12.32
CA GLY A 95 -10.29 -14.13 -12.58
C GLY A 95 -8.95 -14.06 -13.32
N GLU A 96 -8.18 -13.00 -13.13
CA GLU A 96 -6.91 -12.78 -13.84
C GLU A 96 -5.70 -12.68 -12.91
N ALA A 97 -5.89 -12.50 -11.59
CA ALA A 97 -4.81 -12.22 -10.66
C ALA A 97 -3.85 -13.42 -10.53
N LEU A 98 -4.36 -14.61 -10.22
CA LEU A 98 -3.53 -15.81 -10.01
C LEU A 98 -2.82 -16.24 -11.30
N SER A 99 -3.52 -16.25 -12.44
CA SER A 99 -2.94 -16.56 -13.75
C SER A 99 -1.84 -15.56 -14.13
N SER A 100 -2.04 -14.27 -13.87
CA SER A 100 -1.05 -13.22 -14.12
C SER A 100 0.18 -13.34 -13.22
N ILE A 101 0.00 -13.62 -11.94
CA ILE A 101 1.11 -13.84 -11.00
C ILE A 101 1.92 -15.07 -11.43
N ALA A 102 1.26 -16.19 -11.72
CA ALA A 102 1.90 -17.43 -12.14
C ALA A 102 2.66 -17.29 -13.47
N ALA A 103 2.14 -16.51 -14.42
CA ALA A 103 2.80 -16.29 -15.72
C ALA A 103 4.16 -15.61 -15.61
N VAL A 104 4.41 -14.81 -14.54
CA VAL A 104 5.62 -14.00 -14.38
C VAL A 104 6.44 -14.32 -13.15
N SER A 105 6.08 -15.39 -12.43
CA SER A 105 6.77 -15.81 -11.21
C SER A 105 6.75 -17.35 -11.05
N GLN A 106 7.38 -17.83 -9.99
CA GLN A 106 7.28 -19.20 -9.51
C GLN A 106 6.37 -19.18 -8.29
N VAL A 107 5.28 -19.95 -8.34
CA VAL A 107 4.25 -19.97 -7.29
C VAL A 107 4.12 -21.37 -6.72
N GLU A 108 4.15 -21.47 -5.42
CA GLU A 108 3.73 -22.64 -4.66
C GLU A 108 2.49 -22.28 -3.85
N LEU A 109 1.43 -23.02 -4.07
CA LEU A 109 0.16 -22.92 -3.35
C LEU A 109 -0.01 -24.12 -2.44
N ILE A 110 -0.29 -23.88 -1.17
CA ILE A 110 -0.70 -24.91 -0.21
C ILE A 110 -2.09 -24.51 0.28
N THR A 111 -3.07 -25.39 0.13
CA THR A 111 -4.44 -25.07 0.53
C THR A 111 -5.18 -26.28 1.06
N LYS A 112 -6.12 -26.05 1.96
CA LYS A 112 -7.02 -27.04 2.51
C LYS A 112 -8.35 -26.42 2.87
N THR A 113 -9.45 -27.04 2.44
CA THR A 113 -10.80 -26.64 2.88
C THR A 113 -11.15 -27.32 4.21
N PRO A 114 -12.08 -26.75 5.00
CA PRO A 114 -12.56 -27.36 6.25
C PRO A 114 -13.19 -28.77 6.05
N SER A 115 -13.75 -29.04 4.86
CA SER A 115 -14.39 -30.30 4.51
C SER A 115 -13.38 -31.39 4.12
N SER A 116 -12.16 -31.03 3.74
CA SER A 116 -11.16 -31.98 3.25
C SER A 116 -10.32 -32.56 4.40
N ILE A 117 -9.95 -33.84 4.29
CA ILE A 117 -9.05 -34.51 5.25
C ILE A 117 -7.60 -34.07 4.99
N THR A 118 -7.19 -34.06 3.71
CA THR A 118 -5.86 -33.69 3.26
C THR A 118 -5.87 -32.33 2.60
N GLY A 119 -4.76 -31.62 2.67
CA GLY A 119 -4.52 -30.44 1.86
C GLY A 119 -3.83 -30.78 0.55
N VAL A 120 -3.63 -29.78 -0.27
CA VAL A 120 -2.99 -29.86 -1.58
C VAL A 120 -1.83 -28.89 -1.67
N ARG A 121 -0.73 -29.36 -2.23
CA ARG A 121 0.41 -28.56 -2.66
C ARG A 121 0.44 -28.52 -4.18
N TYR A 122 0.39 -27.32 -4.74
CA TYR A 122 0.41 -27.08 -6.17
C TYR A 122 1.59 -26.17 -6.52
N VAL A 123 2.37 -26.58 -7.51
CA VAL A 123 3.53 -25.79 -7.98
C VAL A 123 3.33 -25.46 -9.44
N ILE A 124 3.42 -24.16 -9.75
CA ILE A 124 3.29 -23.60 -11.11
C ILE A 124 4.39 -22.58 -11.34
N GLU A 125 5.06 -22.66 -12.49
CA GLU A 125 6.18 -21.81 -12.85
C GLU A 125 6.00 -21.23 -14.27
N GLY A 126 5.96 -19.91 -14.38
CA GLY A 126 5.79 -19.24 -15.68
C GLY A 126 4.48 -19.60 -16.40
N GLY A 127 3.46 -20.01 -15.64
CA GLY A 127 2.17 -20.45 -16.15
C GLY A 127 2.10 -21.96 -16.49
N GLU A 128 3.16 -22.71 -16.22
CA GLU A 128 3.19 -24.16 -16.43
C GLU A 128 3.10 -24.93 -15.11
N GLU A 129 2.13 -25.83 -14.99
CA GLU A 129 2.00 -26.74 -13.87
C GLU A 129 3.23 -27.65 -13.77
N LYS A 130 3.79 -27.79 -12.57
CA LYS A 130 4.93 -28.65 -12.28
C LYS A 130 4.54 -29.85 -11.41
N SER A 131 3.74 -29.64 -10.37
CA SER A 131 3.23 -30.70 -9.52
C SER A 131 1.92 -30.35 -8.85
N LEU A 132 1.11 -31.38 -8.56
CA LEU A 132 -0.08 -31.35 -7.73
C LEU A 132 -0.02 -32.55 -6.80
N GLU A 133 0.18 -32.30 -5.50
CA GLU A 133 0.44 -33.36 -4.52
C GLU A 133 -0.52 -33.19 -3.33
N GLU A 134 -0.99 -34.30 -2.75
CA GLU A 134 -1.70 -34.29 -1.49
C GLU A 134 -0.72 -34.22 -0.33
N ILE A 135 -0.96 -33.31 0.61
CA ILE A 135 -0.11 -33.15 1.79
C ILE A 135 -0.96 -32.89 3.05
N GLY A 136 -0.37 -33.03 4.21
CA GLY A 136 -0.92 -32.49 5.46
C GLY A 136 -0.77 -30.98 5.50
N ALA A 137 -1.87 -30.23 5.60
CA ALA A 137 -1.86 -28.79 5.69
C ALA A 137 -2.92 -28.28 6.68
N PRO A 138 -2.74 -27.10 7.28
CA PRO A 138 -3.80 -26.42 8.02
C PRO A 138 -4.89 -25.94 7.08
N GLU A 139 -6.07 -25.63 7.62
CA GLU A 139 -7.18 -25.01 6.89
C GLU A 139 -6.78 -23.57 6.45
N GLY A 140 -7.28 -23.17 5.27
CA GLY A 140 -6.94 -21.91 4.64
C GLY A 140 -6.00 -22.06 3.46
N THR A 141 -5.30 -20.99 3.11
CA THR A 141 -4.42 -20.95 1.94
C THR A 141 -3.08 -20.30 2.25
N THR A 142 -2.02 -20.87 1.69
CA THR A 142 -0.67 -20.29 1.73
C THR A 142 -0.13 -20.18 0.32
N PHE A 143 0.19 -18.96 -0.09
CA PHE A 143 0.91 -18.68 -1.33
C PHE A 143 2.37 -18.37 -1.03
N LEU A 144 3.27 -19.01 -1.74
CA LEU A 144 4.69 -18.73 -1.75
C LEU A 144 5.08 -18.29 -3.16
N VAL A 145 5.38 -17.01 -3.33
CA VAL A 145 5.75 -16.44 -4.62
C VAL A 145 7.22 -16.11 -4.64
N HIS A 146 7.93 -16.65 -5.63
CA HIS A 146 9.36 -16.50 -5.79
C HIS A 146 9.70 -15.89 -7.16
N ASN A 147 10.87 -15.27 -7.24
CA ASN A 147 11.53 -14.89 -8.48
C ASN A 147 10.60 -14.10 -9.44
N LEU A 148 9.88 -13.12 -8.88
CA LEU A 148 9.00 -12.26 -9.67
C LEU A 148 9.76 -11.65 -10.85
N PHE A 149 9.20 -11.78 -12.07
CA PHE A 149 9.76 -11.34 -13.35
C PHE A 149 11.03 -12.08 -13.81
N TYR A 150 11.31 -13.29 -13.30
CA TYR A 150 12.47 -14.08 -13.73
C TYR A 150 12.48 -14.34 -15.24
N ASN A 151 11.30 -14.50 -15.83
CA ASN A 151 11.09 -14.77 -17.26
C ASN A 151 10.70 -13.50 -18.07
N VAL A 152 10.75 -12.30 -17.45
CA VAL A 152 10.49 -10.99 -18.07
C VAL A 152 11.59 -9.99 -17.68
N PRO A 153 12.83 -10.12 -18.22
CA PRO A 153 13.99 -9.33 -17.81
C PRO A 153 13.79 -7.82 -17.94
N ALA A 154 12.99 -7.40 -18.93
CA ALA A 154 12.67 -5.98 -19.12
C ALA A 154 11.96 -5.39 -17.89
N ARG A 155 11.02 -6.13 -17.26
CA ARG A 155 10.30 -5.68 -16.06
C ARG A 155 11.15 -5.77 -14.80
N SER A 156 11.93 -6.84 -14.66
CA SER A 156 12.82 -7.00 -13.50
C SER A 156 13.77 -5.81 -13.33
N LYS A 157 14.21 -5.17 -14.43
CA LYS A 157 15.05 -3.95 -14.43
C LYS A 157 14.33 -2.70 -13.91
N PHE A 158 13.01 -2.64 -13.92
CA PHE A 158 12.24 -1.51 -13.41
C PHE A 158 11.91 -1.62 -11.91
N LEU A 159 12.15 -2.77 -11.29
CA LEU A 159 12.01 -2.91 -9.84
C LEU A 159 12.98 -1.97 -9.13
N LYS A 160 12.49 -1.35 -8.08
CA LYS A 160 13.31 -0.51 -7.21
C LYS A 160 14.12 -1.38 -6.26
N THR A 161 14.88 -0.75 -5.37
CA THR A 161 15.61 -1.47 -4.33
C THR A 161 14.64 -2.25 -3.42
N ALA A 162 15.09 -3.35 -2.81
CA ALA A 162 14.29 -4.16 -1.91
C ALA A 162 13.67 -3.33 -0.76
N VAL A 163 14.39 -2.32 -0.26
CA VAL A 163 13.89 -1.39 0.76
C VAL A 163 12.72 -0.57 0.25
N THR A 164 12.82 -0.05 -0.98
CA THR A 164 11.75 0.75 -1.60
C THR A 164 10.52 -0.10 -1.88
N GLU A 165 10.70 -1.30 -2.45
CA GLU A 165 9.58 -2.23 -2.69
C GLU A 165 8.93 -2.68 -1.37
N GLY A 166 9.74 -2.93 -0.32
CA GLY A 166 9.25 -3.21 1.03
C GLY A 166 8.41 -2.07 1.61
N SER A 167 8.77 -0.80 1.34
CA SER A 167 7.98 0.36 1.78
C SER A 167 6.60 0.41 1.11
N TYR A 168 6.49 0.04 -0.18
CA TYR A 168 5.20 -0.06 -0.86
C TYR A 168 4.32 -1.16 -0.25
N VAL A 169 4.91 -2.32 0.09
CA VAL A 169 4.16 -3.39 0.78
C VAL A 169 3.73 -2.94 2.17
N SER A 170 4.61 -2.25 2.93
CA SER A 170 4.27 -1.71 4.25
C SER A 170 3.04 -0.80 4.20
N SER A 171 3.06 0.21 3.30
CA SER A 171 1.94 1.12 3.13
C SER A 171 0.66 0.41 2.69
N LEU A 172 0.76 -0.62 1.85
CA LEU A 172 -0.38 -1.45 1.47
C LEU A 172 -0.96 -2.19 2.67
N MET A 173 -0.13 -2.83 3.50
CA MET A 173 -0.58 -3.57 4.68
C MET A 173 -1.24 -2.65 5.72
N GLU A 174 -0.72 -1.44 5.89
CA GLU A 174 -1.34 -0.40 6.73
C GLU A 174 -2.74 -0.02 6.21
N GLN A 175 -2.89 0.17 4.90
CA GLN A 175 -4.16 0.48 4.25
C GLN A 175 -5.16 -0.67 4.39
N MET A 176 -4.74 -1.93 4.17
CA MET A 176 -5.59 -3.11 4.35
C MET A 176 -6.07 -3.24 5.79
N ALA A 177 -5.18 -3.07 6.76
CA ALA A 177 -5.51 -3.14 8.18
C ALA A 177 -6.51 -2.05 8.61
N LEU A 178 -6.37 -0.82 8.10
CA LEU A 178 -7.31 0.27 8.36
C LEU A 178 -8.68 0.05 7.69
N SER A 179 -8.69 -0.63 6.54
CA SER A 179 -9.92 -0.98 5.83
C SER A 179 -10.72 -2.08 6.55
N HIS A 180 -10.01 -3.08 7.07
CA HIS A 180 -10.57 -4.32 7.63
C HIS A 180 -10.14 -4.52 9.08
N PRO A 181 -10.68 -3.73 10.04
CA PRO A 181 -10.35 -3.86 11.45
C PRO A 181 -10.84 -5.18 12.08
N GLU A 182 -11.71 -5.91 11.38
CA GLU A 182 -12.21 -7.25 11.74
C GLU A 182 -11.19 -8.37 11.46
N ILE A 183 -10.13 -8.09 10.68
CA ILE A 183 -9.12 -9.07 10.31
C ILE A 183 -7.83 -8.82 11.07
N SER A 184 -7.24 -9.88 11.63
CA SER A 184 -5.90 -9.85 12.20
C SER A 184 -4.86 -9.88 11.08
N PHE A 185 -4.20 -8.76 10.83
CA PHE A 185 -3.07 -8.69 9.89
C PHE A 185 -1.75 -8.78 10.62
N LYS A 186 -0.87 -9.66 10.14
CA LYS A 186 0.51 -9.75 10.60
C LYS A 186 1.45 -9.56 9.42
N TYR A 187 2.25 -8.49 9.45
CA TYR A 187 3.24 -8.20 8.42
C TYR A 187 4.65 -8.35 8.96
N ILE A 188 5.46 -9.16 8.29
CA ILE A 188 6.80 -9.56 8.69
C ILE A 188 7.77 -9.23 7.55
N VAL A 189 8.89 -8.61 7.89
CA VAL A 189 9.99 -8.34 6.94
C VAL A 189 11.27 -8.94 7.50
N ASN A 190 11.86 -9.89 6.79
CA ASN A 190 13.08 -10.58 7.21
C ASN A 190 13.02 -11.09 8.65
N GLY A 191 11.91 -11.74 9.01
CA GLY A 191 11.68 -12.28 10.35
C GLY A 191 11.27 -11.27 11.42
N GLN A 192 11.25 -9.96 11.11
CA GLN A 192 10.82 -8.91 12.03
C GLN A 192 9.37 -8.51 11.79
N VAL A 193 8.54 -8.59 12.83
CA VAL A 193 7.16 -8.12 12.79
C VAL A 193 7.14 -6.59 12.68
N LYS A 194 6.55 -6.07 11.60
CA LYS A 194 6.40 -4.62 11.35
C LYS A 194 5.00 -4.11 11.69
N LEU A 195 3.98 -4.95 11.48
CA LEU A 195 2.59 -4.64 11.82
C LEU A 195 1.94 -5.89 12.39
N HIS A 196 1.13 -5.74 13.43
CA HIS A 196 0.28 -6.80 13.94
C HIS A 196 -0.99 -6.20 14.53
N THR A 197 -2.15 -6.47 13.90
CA THR A 197 -3.47 -6.04 14.37
C THR A 197 -4.24 -7.21 14.98
N SER A 198 -5.17 -6.90 15.87
CA SER A 198 -5.88 -7.91 16.65
C SER A 198 -7.11 -8.51 15.95
N GLY A 199 -7.67 -7.85 14.93
CA GLY A 199 -8.92 -8.29 14.29
C GLY A 199 -10.15 -8.14 15.20
N ASN A 200 -10.17 -7.15 16.09
CA ASN A 200 -11.19 -6.95 17.12
C ASN A 200 -12.28 -5.95 16.72
N TYR A 201 -12.44 -5.61 15.45
CA TYR A 201 -13.37 -4.61 14.91
C TYR A 201 -13.09 -3.17 15.38
N ASN A 202 -12.03 -2.95 16.17
CA ASN A 202 -11.72 -1.63 16.72
C ASN A 202 -10.72 -0.89 15.82
N ARG A 203 -11.21 -0.04 14.93
CA ARG A 203 -10.38 0.78 14.03
C ARG A 203 -9.44 1.71 14.78
N ARG A 204 -9.84 2.20 15.97
CA ARG A 204 -8.99 3.06 16.79
C ARG A 204 -7.73 2.35 17.26
N ASP A 205 -7.84 1.04 17.59
CA ASP A 205 -6.68 0.21 17.96
C ASP A 205 -5.75 0.03 16.74
N VAL A 206 -6.30 -0.18 15.55
CA VAL A 206 -5.50 -0.26 14.31
C VAL A 206 -4.76 1.06 14.06
N ILE A 207 -5.45 2.20 14.21
CA ILE A 207 -4.81 3.53 14.09
C ILE A 207 -3.69 3.69 15.13
N TYR A 208 -3.91 3.21 16.37
CA TYR A 208 -2.88 3.24 17.40
C TYR A 208 -1.63 2.41 17.03
N GLN A 209 -1.82 1.22 16.46
CA GLN A 209 -0.73 0.35 16.03
C GLN A 209 0.10 0.97 14.89
N ILE A 210 -0.55 1.67 13.96
CA ILE A 210 0.10 2.24 12.78
C ILE A 210 0.72 3.62 13.08
N TYR A 211 -0.06 4.52 13.71
CA TYR A 211 0.31 5.93 13.85
C TYR A 211 0.73 6.33 15.26
N GLY A 212 0.56 5.44 16.24
CA GLY A 212 0.99 5.64 17.61
C GLY A 212 0.03 6.49 18.45
N ARG A 213 0.42 6.65 19.74
CA ARG A 213 -0.39 7.28 20.78
C ARG A 213 -0.73 8.75 20.51
N GLU A 214 0.21 9.51 19.97
CA GLU A 214 0.05 10.96 19.76
C GLU A 214 -1.12 11.26 18.83
N ILE A 215 -1.22 10.56 17.70
CA ILE A 215 -2.32 10.73 16.74
C ILE A 215 -3.61 10.20 17.33
N THR A 216 -3.59 9.00 17.91
CA THR A 216 -4.81 8.34 18.41
C THR A 216 -5.50 9.11 19.54
N ARG A 217 -4.74 9.85 20.34
CA ARG A 217 -5.28 10.68 21.42
C ARG A 217 -6.10 11.86 20.89
N GLU A 218 -5.71 12.41 19.77
CA GLU A 218 -6.30 13.60 19.17
C GLU A 218 -7.33 13.29 18.07
N LEU A 219 -7.87 12.05 18.04
CA LEU A 219 -8.88 11.64 17.10
C LEU A 219 -10.28 12.09 17.52
N LEU A 220 -11.05 12.52 16.54
CA LEU A 220 -12.48 12.78 16.62
C LEU A 220 -13.22 11.72 15.81
N GLU A 221 -14.23 11.12 16.39
CA GLU A 221 -15.07 10.12 15.74
C GLU A 221 -16.05 10.79 14.79
N VAL A 222 -16.14 10.29 13.56
CA VAL A 222 -17.09 10.70 12.54
C VAL A 222 -18.14 9.60 12.42
N ASN A 223 -19.40 9.99 12.57
CA ASN A 223 -20.55 9.14 12.30
C ASN A 223 -21.63 10.01 11.63
N TYR A 224 -21.83 9.81 10.34
CA TYR A 224 -22.77 10.54 9.52
C TYR A 224 -23.48 9.55 8.59
N GLU A 225 -24.79 9.64 8.53
CA GLU A 225 -25.62 8.75 7.71
C GLU A 225 -26.75 9.55 7.07
N ASN A 226 -27.04 9.26 5.81
CA ASN A 226 -28.21 9.73 5.08
C ASN A 226 -28.76 8.60 4.19
N GLU A 227 -29.75 8.90 3.36
CA GLU A 227 -30.40 7.91 2.47
C GLU A 227 -29.44 7.27 1.44
N PHE A 228 -28.32 7.90 1.12
CA PHE A 228 -27.43 7.51 0.01
C PHE A 228 -26.07 6.99 0.47
N LEU A 229 -25.59 7.48 1.62
CA LEU A 229 -24.26 7.08 2.12
C LEU A 229 -24.19 7.10 3.64
N LYS A 230 -23.28 6.28 4.15
CA LYS A 230 -22.88 6.28 5.55
C LYS A 230 -21.37 6.52 5.64
N ILE A 231 -20.96 7.49 6.48
CA ILE A 231 -19.55 7.82 6.71
C ILE A 231 -19.24 7.53 8.17
N THR A 232 -18.29 6.62 8.40
CA THR A 232 -17.80 6.28 9.73
C THR A 232 -16.27 6.38 9.76
N GLY A 233 -15.71 6.55 10.96
CA GLY A 233 -14.25 6.55 11.13
C GLY A 233 -13.76 7.67 12.01
N TYR A 234 -12.56 8.15 11.71
CA TYR A 234 -11.87 9.13 12.55
C TYR A 234 -11.21 10.22 11.73
N ILE A 235 -11.26 11.45 12.26
CA ILE A 235 -10.48 12.59 11.78
C ILE A 235 -9.61 13.12 12.92
N GLY A 236 -8.49 13.75 12.60
CA GLY A 236 -7.58 14.32 13.61
C GLY A 236 -7.91 15.77 13.95
N LYS A 237 -7.72 16.15 15.22
CA LYS A 237 -7.69 17.58 15.57
C LYS A 237 -6.58 18.30 14.79
N PRO A 238 -6.65 19.62 14.62
CA PRO A 238 -5.63 20.42 13.93
C PRO A 238 -4.19 20.21 14.41
N SER A 239 -4.02 19.85 15.70
CA SER A 239 -2.73 19.56 16.34
C SER A 239 -1.93 18.44 15.69
N VAL A 240 -2.60 17.49 15.01
CA VAL A 240 -1.96 16.32 14.36
C VAL A 240 -1.91 16.43 12.84
N SER A 241 -2.08 17.64 12.29
CA SER A 241 -1.94 17.89 10.85
C SER A 241 -0.52 17.64 10.34
N ARG A 242 -0.37 17.39 9.04
CA ARG A 242 0.91 17.09 8.37
C ARG A 242 1.09 17.94 7.11
N GLY A 243 2.35 18.08 6.66
CA GLY A 243 2.69 18.80 5.43
C GLY A 243 2.40 18.03 4.13
N ASN A 244 1.79 16.85 4.22
CA ASN A 244 1.43 16.03 3.06
C ASN A 244 0.14 15.23 3.32
N ARG A 245 -0.47 14.67 2.25
CA ARG A 245 -1.72 13.90 2.30
C ARG A 245 -1.56 12.43 2.66
N ASN A 246 -0.40 11.98 3.17
CA ASN A 246 -0.16 10.56 3.46
C ASN A 246 -1.03 10.03 4.61
N PHE A 247 -1.64 10.92 5.40
CA PHE A 247 -2.51 10.57 6.51
C PHE A 247 -4.00 10.71 6.18
N GLU A 248 -4.33 11.00 4.91
CA GLU A 248 -5.69 10.98 4.42
C GLU A 248 -6.00 9.63 3.80
N ASN A 249 -6.61 8.74 4.58
CA ASN A 249 -7.03 7.41 4.16
C ASN A 249 -8.57 7.37 4.11
N TYR A 250 -9.12 7.08 2.96
CA TYR A 250 -10.55 6.89 2.82
C TYR A 250 -10.85 5.68 1.94
N TYR A 251 -11.92 5.01 2.30
CA TYR A 251 -12.33 3.73 1.75
C TYR A 251 -13.78 3.83 1.30
N ILE A 252 -14.09 3.26 0.15
CA ILE A 252 -15.45 3.14 -0.36
C ILE A 252 -15.78 1.65 -0.45
N ASN A 253 -16.80 1.22 0.30
CA ASN A 253 -17.23 -0.17 0.38
C ASN A 253 -16.03 -1.13 0.63
N GLY A 254 -15.17 -0.80 1.60
CA GLY A 254 -13.97 -1.55 1.96
C GLY A 254 -12.75 -1.35 1.06
N ARG A 255 -12.85 -0.63 -0.04
CA ARG A 255 -11.74 -0.39 -0.98
C ARG A 255 -11.03 0.92 -0.71
N PHE A 256 -9.71 0.89 -0.60
CA PHE A 256 -8.90 2.11 -0.57
C PHE A 256 -8.99 2.86 -1.90
N VAL A 257 -9.35 4.13 -1.85
CA VAL A 257 -9.47 4.97 -3.04
C VAL A 257 -8.71 6.27 -2.89
N LYS A 258 -8.28 6.82 -4.02
CA LYS A 258 -7.75 8.19 -4.12
C LYS A 258 -8.68 8.99 -5.02
N ASN A 259 -9.38 9.96 -4.44
CA ASN A 259 -10.34 10.76 -5.18
C ASN A 259 -10.21 12.24 -4.79
N LYS A 260 -10.12 13.10 -5.82
CA LYS A 260 -9.94 14.56 -5.63
C LYS A 260 -11.16 15.24 -5.01
N ILE A 261 -12.37 14.69 -5.22
CA ILE A 261 -13.61 15.25 -4.65
C ILE A 261 -13.59 15.01 -3.14
N ILE A 262 -13.24 13.81 -2.71
CA ILE A 262 -13.18 13.44 -1.29
C ILE A 262 -12.10 14.26 -0.57
N SER A 263 -10.86 14.26 -1.08
CA SER A 263 -9.77 15.01 -0.45
C SER A 263 -10.09 16.51 -0.37
N LYS A 264 -10.68 17.08 -1.44
CA LYS A 264 -11.08 18.50 -1.43
C LYS A 264 -12.17 18.78 -0.40
N ALA A 265 -13.18 17.92 -0.26
CA ALA A 265 -14.23 18.08 0.73
C ALA A 265 -13.67 18.04 2.17
N ILE A 266 -12.72 17.12 2.43
CA ILE A 266 -12.03 17.04 3.71
C ILE A 266 -11.23 18.31 3.98
N GLU A 267 -10.36 18.71 3.05
CA GLU A 267 -9.50 19.88 3.19
C GLU A 267 -10.30 21.18 3.34
N ASP A 268 -11.36 21.37 2.56
CA ASP A 268 -12.21 22.57 2.64
C ASP A 268 -12.98 22.63 3.98
N ALA A 269 -13.39 21.50 4.55
CA ALA A 269 -14.00 21.47 5.89
C ALA A 269 -13.02 21.90 6.99
N TYR A 270 -11.73 21.68 6.80
CA TYR A 270 -10.67 22.10 7.73
C TYR A 270 -10.13 23.50 7.48
N LYS A 271 -10.58 24.20 6.44
CA LYS A 271 -10.00 25.47 5.98
C LYS A 271 -9.92 26.59 7.03
N GLY A 272 -10.79 26.58 8.02
CA GLY A 272 -10.76 27.53 9.15
C GLY A 272 -9.90 27.07 10.33
N TYR A 273 -9.37 25.86 10.31
CA TYR A 273 -8.69 25.21 11.44
C TYR A 273 -7.21 24.93 11.16
N LEU A 274 -6.80 24.82 9.89
CA LEU A 274 -5.44 24.46 9.49
C LEU A 274 -4.72 25.63 8.80
N MET A 275 -3.40 25.66 8.94
CA MET A 275 -2.54 26.56 8.18
C MET A 275 -2.49 26.14 6.70
N GLN A 276 -2.10 27.05 5.82
CA GLN A 276 -1.85 26.73 4.41
C GLN A 276 -0.81 25.61 4.30
N HIS A 277 -1.04 24.69 3.36
CA HIS A 277 -0.20 23.51 3.11
C HIS A 277 -0.14 22.52 4.27
N SER A 278 -1.09 22.57 5.20
CA SER A 278 -1.29 21.55 6.21
C SER A 278 -2.50 20.70 5.87
N PHE A 279 -2.36 19.38 5.97
CA PHE A 279 -3.38 18.39 5.65
C PHE A 279 -3.81 17.65 6.92
N PRO A 280 -5.11 17.37 7.08
CA PRO A 280 -5.62 16.70 8.27
C PRO A 280 -5.26 15.21 8.25
N PHE A 281 -5.30 14.58 9.43
CA PHE A 281 -5.44 13.15 9.54
C PHE A 281 -6.90 12.77 9.26
N ALA A 282 -7.11 11.76 8.40
CA ALA A 282 -8.42 11.19 8.14
C ALA A 282 -8.30 9.68 7.90
N SER A 283 -9.17 8.91 8.53
CA SER A 283 -9.38 7.47 8.28
C SER A 283 -10.88 7.21 8.24
N LEU A 284 -11.46 7.30 7.03
CA LEU A 284 -12.90 7.31 6.81
C LEU A 284 -13.34 6.08 6.00
N GLN A 285 -14.40 5.42 6.45
CA GLN A 285 -15.17 4.46 5.66
C GLN A 285 -16.40 5.14 5.12
N ILE A 286 -16.62 5.00 3.82
CA ILE A 286 -17.77 5.54 3.11
C ILE A 286 -18.51 4.34 2.52
N GLU A 287 -19.65 4.01 3.05
CA GLU A 287 -20.55 3.00 2.51
C GLU A 287 -21.56 3.69 1.61
N MET A 288 -21.63 3.29 0.36
CA MET A 288 -22.59 3.82 -0.62
C MET A 288 -23.41 2.68 -1.20
N THR A 289 -24.72 2.89 -1.29
CA THR A 289 -25.66 1.96 -1.89
C THR A 289 -26.17 2.49 -3.23
N GLY A 290 -26.28 1.61 -4.23
CA GLY A 290 -26.91 1.94 -5.52
C GLY A 290 -25.95 2.22 -6.66
N ASN A 291 -26.51 2.64 -7.81
CA ASN A 291 -25.82 2.85 -9.09
C ASN A 291 -25.05 4.17 -9.17
N ASP A 292 -24.81 4.84 -8.04
CA ASP A 292 -24.17 6.16 -7.99
C ASP A 292 -22.64 6.08 -8.02
N LEU A 293 -22.06 4.87 -8.02
CA LEU A 293 -20.64 4.62 -7.94
C LEU A 293 -20.17 3.71 -9.08
N ASP A 294 -19.32 4.21 -9.98
CA ASP A 294 -18.56 3.40 -10.93
C ASP A 294 -17.16 3.11 -10.40
N VAL A 295 -16.89 1.86 -10.08
CA VAL A 295 -15.61 1.36 -9.54
C VAL A 295 -14.69 0.86 -10.66
N ASN A 296 -15.20 0.65 -11.88
CA ASN A 296 -14.45 0.02 -12.98
C ASN A 296 -13.69 1.03 -13.85
N VAL A 297 -13.10 2.06 -13.25
CA VAL A 297 -12.44 3.15 -13.98
C VAL A 297 -10.96 2.86 -14.28
N HIS A 298 -10.25 2.13 -13.39
CA HIS A 298 -8.81 1.89 -13.50
C HIS A 298 -8.46 0.42 -13.14
N PRO A 299 -7.47 -0.22 -13.81
CA PRO A 299 -7.06 -1.59 -13.48
C PRO A 299 -6.71 -1.81 -12.01
N ALA A 300 -6.03 -0.84 -11.38
CA ALA A 300 -5.69 -0.89 -9.97
C ALA A 300 -6.87 -0.61 -9.02
N LYS A 301 -8.07 -0.30 -9.54
CA LYS A 301 -9.31 -0.03 -8.77
C LYS A 301 -9.19 1.07 -7.69
N MET A 302 -8.17 1.94 -7.79
CA MET A 302 -7.96 3.03 -6.82
C MET A 302 -8.70 4.32 -7.19
N GLU A 303 -9.24 4.42 -8.39
CA GLU A 303 -10.03 5.54 -8.85
C GLU A 303 -11.49 5.13 -8.98
N VAL A 304 -12.37 5.98 -8.51
CA VAL A 304 -13.82 5.81 -8.60
C VAL A 304 -14.45 7.05 -9.23
N ARG A 305 -15.53 6.86 -9.97
CA ARG A 305 -16.36 7.94 -10.49
C ARG A 305 -17.70 7.93 -9.78
N PHE A 306 -18.13 9.11 -9.38
CA PHE A 306 -19.45 9.34 -8.82
C PHE A 306 -20.38 9.86 -9.91
N SER A 307 -21.62 9.41 -9.93
CA SER A 307 -22.67 9.94 -10.81
C SER A 307 -22.92 11.41 -10.51
N ASP A 308 -22.93 11.81 -9.23
CA ASP A 308 -23.04 13.19 -8.76
C ASP A 308 -21.92 13.51 -7.76
N GLY A 309 -20.79 13.95 -8.29
CA GLY A 309 -19.62 14.28 -7.47
C GLY A 309 -19.85 15.49 -6.54
N GLN A 310 -20.78 16.41 -6.88
CA GLN A 310 -21.06 17.57 -6.03
C GLN A 310 -21.82 17.16 -4.77
N LYS A 311 -22.81 16.28 -4.88
CA LYS A 311 -23.53 15.75 -3.70
C LYS A 311 -22.60 15.01 -2.75
N VAL A 312 -21.71 14.14 -3.29
CA VAL A 312 -20.72 13.42 -2.46
C VAL A 312 -19.79 14.42 -1.75
N TYR A 313 -19.34 15.46 -2.44
CA TYR A 313 -18.55 16.52 -1.82
C TYR A 313 -19.31 17.18 -0.66
N ASP A 314 -20.55 17.60 -0.89
CA ASP A 314 -21.37 18.32 0.10
C ASP A 314 -21.63 17.44 1.35
N TRP A 315 -21.91 16.15 1.18
CA TRP A 315 -22.12 15.22 2.29
C TRP A 315 -20.87 15.00 3.12
N ILE A 316 -19.72 14.79 2.47
CA ILE A 316 -18.44 14.62 3.19
C ILE A 316 -18.06 15.91 3.91
N PHE A 317 -18.19 17.06 3.25
CA PHE A 317 -17.96 18.36 3.85
C PHE A 317 -18.85 18.59 5.08
N GLN A 318 -20.14 18.25 4.98
CA GLN A 318 -21.09 18.37 6.08
C GLN A 318 -20.74 17.46 7.25
N ALA A 319 -20.41 16.18 6.98
CA ALA A 319 -20.04 15.19 7.99
C ALA A 319 -18.83 15.68 8.82
N ILE A 320 -17.78 16.13 8.13
CA ILE A 320 -16.56 16.61 8.79
C ILE A 320 -16.80 17.92 9.52
N SER A 321 -17.51 18.88 8.89
CA SER A 321 -17.81 20.19 9.52
C SER A 321 -18.66 20.03 10.78
N GLN A 322 -19.62 19.10 10.79
CA GLN A 322 -20.42 18.79 11.99
C GLN A 322 -19.53 18.22 13.11
N THR A 323 -18.61 17.31 12.76
CA THR A 323 -17.70 16.71 13.72
C THR A 323 -16.75 17.73 14.33
N LEU A 324 -16.25 18.68 13.54
CA LEU A 324 -15.35 19.74 13.99
C LEU A 324 -16.05 20.77 14.87
N LYS A 325 -17.27 21.19 14.54
CA LYS A 325 -18.02 22.24 15.28
C LYS A 325 -18.40 21.85 16.71
N GLY A 326 -18.51 20.57 17.02
CA GLY A 326 -18.97 20.09 18.33
C GLY A 326 -17.87 19.87 19.37
N LYS A 327 -16.60 20.19 19.08
CA LYS A 327 -15.47 19.81 19.94
C LYS A 327 -14.56 21.00 20.23
N GLU A 328 -14.02 21.06 21.46
CA GLU A 328 -12.93 21.98 21.80
C GLU A 328 -11.68 21.64 20.99
N MET A 329 -11.27 22.57 20.13
CA MET A 329 -10.09 22.42 19.27
C MET A 329 -8.81 22.96 19.93
N ILE A 330 -8.92 23.54 21.15
CA ILE A 330 -7.78 24.03 21.90
C ILE A 330 -7.01 22.82 22.44
N PRO A 331 -5.70 22.70 22.15
CA PRO A 331 -4.88 21.68 22.79
C PRO A 331 -4.96 21.91 24.31
N GLU A 332 -5.39 20.92 25.07
CA GLU A 332 -5.12 20.93 26.52
C GLU A 332 -3.60 20.99 26.70
N VAL A 333 -3.10 22.18 26.97
CA VAL A 333 -1.78 22.34 27.54
C VAL A 333 -1.89 21.73 28.93
N GLN A 334 -1.54 20.46 29.08
CA GLN A 334 -1.19 19.93 30.38
C GLN A 334 0.02 20.78 30.80
N ALA A 335 -0.25 21.88 31.51
CA ALA A 335 0.75 22.55 32.32
C ALA A 335 1.44 21.45 33.06
N GLY A 336 2.72 21.28 32.80
CA GLY A 336 3.48 20.11 33.24
C GLY A 336 3.08 19.74 34.66
N GLN A 337 2.42 18.60 34.80
CA GLN A 337 2.76 17.78 35.92
C GLN A 337 4.25 17.53 35.69
N GLU A 338 5.07 18.36 36.34
CA GLU A 338 6.37 17.91 36.77
C GLU A 338 6.09 16.46 37.20
N LYS A 339 6.55 15.49 36.43
CA LYS A 339 6.79 14.20 36.98
C LYS A 339 7.66 14.55 38.23
N GLU A 340 7.07 14.55 39.40
CA GLU A 340 7.80 14.08 40.53
C GLU A 340 8.35 12.75 40.05
N GLU A 341 9.55 12.81 39.49
CA GLU A 341 10.41 11.64 39.45
C GLU A 341 10.37 11.18 40.91
N ALA A 342 9.52 10.17 41.13
CA ALA A 342 9.68 9.35 42.29
C ALA A 342 11.15 8.99 42.26
N LYS A 343 11.94 9.72 43.01
CA LYS A 343 13.28 9.34 43.40
C LYS A 343 13.08 8.01 44.10
N ASP A 344 13.02 6.96 43.32
CA ASP A 344 13.36 5.63 43.77
C ASP A 344 14.86 5.70 44.09
N SER A 345 15.12 6.37 45.20
CA SER A 345 16.36 6.21 45.90
C SER A 345 16.39 4.74 46.25
N PRO A 346 17.38 3.97 45.77
CA PRO A 346 17.54 2.61 46.24
C PRO A 346 17.62 2.70 47.77
N LYS A 347 16.63 2.09 48.44
CA LYS A 347 16.64 1.94 49.89
C LYS A 347 17.90 1.17 50.24
N MET A 348 18.97 1.89 50.60
CA MET A 348 20.17 1.31 51.16
C MET A 348 19.78 0.56 52.39
N LYS A 349 20.11 -0.72 52.43
CA LYS A 349 20.02 -1.53 53.64
C LYS A 349 20.83 -0.84 54.73
N PRO A 350 20.33 -0.69 55.96
CA PRO A 350 21.09 -0.05 57.03
C PRO A 350 22.34 -0.88 57.32
N GLY A 351 23.53 -0.34 57.04
CA GLY A 351 24.80 -0.96 57.36
C GLY A 351 25.98 -0.77 56.38
N GLN A 352 25.76 -0.20 55.21
CA GLN A 352 26.87 0.09 54.29
C GLN A 352 27.04 1.60 54.11
N ILE A 353 28.03 2.16 54.79
CA ILE A 353 28.53 3.51 54.56
C ILE A 353 29.50 3.36 53.36
N PRO A 354 29.29 4.08 52.21
CA PRO A 354 30.20 4.00 51.07
C PRO A 354 31.60 4.47 51.49
N GLU A 355 32.63 3.76 51.03
CA GLU A 355 33.99 4.16 51.32
C GLU A 355 34.32 5.52 50.65
N PRO A 356 35.19 6.34 51.27
CA PRO A 356 35.51 7.70 50.76
C PRO A 356 36.05 7.71 49.32
N PHE A 357 36.49 6.57 48.81
CA PHE A 357 36.98 6.39 47.42
C PHE A 357 35.83 6.31 46.42
N GLU A 358 34.75 5.63 46.73
CA GLU A 358 33.57 5.50 45.85
C GLU A 358 32.83 6.82 45.68
N VAL A 359 32.75 7.62 46.75
CA VAL A 359 32.13 8.96 46.70
C VAL A 359 32.93 9.89 45.77
N ARG A 360 34.26 9.80 45.77
CA ARG A 360 35.11 10.58 44.84
C ARG A 360 35.02 10.14 43.41
N GLN A 361 34.83 8.85 43.10
CA GLN A 361 34.59 8.36 41.76
C GLN A 361 33.24 8.82 41.22
N ILE A 362 32.19 8.73 42.03
CA ILE A 362 30.84 9.19 41.63
C ILE A 362 30.82 10.70 41.37
N GLN A 363 31.53 11.50 42.15
CA GLN A 363 31.70 12.93 41.91
C GLN A 363 32.48 13.23 40.64
N LYS A 364 33.58 12.53 40.38
CA LYS A 364 34.36 12.68 39.12
C LYS A 364 33.55 12.34 37.88
N ILE A 365 32.78 11.24 37.89
CA ILE A 365 31.90 10.85 36.79
C ILE A 365 30.79 11.90 36.54
N ARG A 366 30.34 12.56 37.61
CA ARG A 366 29.31 13.61 37.54
C ARG A 366 29.85 14.96 37.02
N GLU A 367 31.12 15.25 37.25
CA GLU A 367 31.81 16.47 36.76
C GLU A 367 32.35 16.31 35.35
N GLU A 368 32.70 15.09 34.94
CA GLU A 368 33.21 14.77 33.60
C GLU A 368 32.11 14.46 32.57
N ALA A 369 30.83 14.37 32.96
CA ALA A 369 29.72 14.19 32.05
C ALA A 369 29.53 15.49 31.21
N PRO A 370 29.78 15.47 29.90
CA PRO A 370 29.62 16.68 29.10
C PRO A 370 28.15 17.11 29.10
N LYS A 371 27.90 18.37 29.47
CA LYS A 371 26.59 19.02 29.27
C LYS A 371 26.34 19.20 27.77
N ARG A 372 25.97 18.13 27.09
CA ARG A 372 25.57 18.21 25.67
C ARG A 372 24.16 18.73 25.60
N ASN A 373 23.99 19.89 24.99
CA ASN A 373 22.69 20.45 24.63
C ASN A 373 21.99 19.53 23.62
N ARG A 374 20.69 19.40 23.75
CA ARG A 374 19.82 18.56 22.89
C ARG A 374 19.99 18.81 21.40
N TRP A 375 20.43 20.00 21.01
CA TRP A 375 20.71 20.42 19.64
C TRP A 375 22.00 19.82 19.07
N GLU A 376 23.03 19.69 19.90
CA GLU A 376 24.31 19.06 19.48
C GLU A 376 24.17 17.55 19.25
N MET A 377 23.22 16.87 19.92
CA MET A 377 22.92 15.46 19.65
C MET A 377 22.14 15.24 18.33
N LEU A 378 21.39 16.22 17.89
CA LEU A 378 20.70 16.19 16.60
C LEU A 378 21.68 16.43 15.44
N ASP A 379 22.61 17.35 15.59
CA ASP A 379 23.65 17.63 14.58
C ASP A 379 24.64 16.46 14.45
N ALA A 380 25.00 15.79 15.52
CA ALA A 380 25.86 14.61 15.48
C ALA A 380 25.19 13.43 14.75
N ARG A 381 23.87 13.22 14.90
CA ARG A 381 23.12 12.21 14.17
C ARG A 381 22.95 12.54 12.68
N MET A 382 22.92 13.81 12.32
CA MET A 382 22.88 14.24 10.92
C MET A 382 24.23 14.07 10.21
N GLN A 383 25.32 14.16 10.94
CA GLN A 383 26.67 13.98 10.40
C GLN A 383 27.08 12.50 10.26
N GLU A 384 26.55 11.59 11.08
CA GLU A 384 26.81 10.14 10.94
C GLU A 384 26.13 9.49 9.72
N ASN A 385 25.13 10.12 9.12
CA ASN A 385 24.42 9.61 7.94
C ASN A 385 24.85 10.23 6.62
N SER A 386 25.92 11.02 6.59
CA SER A 386 26.52 11.52 5.35
C SER A 386 27.65 10.60 4.92
N PRO A 387 27.68 10.12 3.65
CA PRO A 387 28.80 9.31 3.17
C PRO A 387 30.07 10.15 3.18
N VAL A 388 31.04 9.74 3.98
CA VAL A 388 32.38 10.33 4.04
C VAL A 388 33.07 10.06 2.71
N LEU A 389 33.15 11.08 1.85
CA LEU A 389 34.08 11.14 0.75
C LEU A 389 35.46 11.40 1.34
N LYS A 390 36.34 10.41 1.29
CA LYS A 390 37.75 10.56 1.65
C LYS A 390 38.41 11.54 0.69
N PRO A 391 39.17 12.51 1.20
CA PRO A 391 40.01 13.36 0.32
C PRO A 391 41.30 12.60 0.01
N ASN A 392 41.46 12.14 -1.22
CA ASN A 392 42.79 11.93 -1.80
C ASN A 392 42.68 11.94 -3.32
N GLU A 393 43.44 12.82 -3.79
CA GLU A 393 44.23 12.96 -5.03
C GLU A 393 43.88 14.24 -5.80
N GLU A 394 44.83 15.15 -5.67
CA GLU A 394 45.02 16.29 -6.53
C GLU A 394 45.12 15.82 -7.99
N ILE A 395 44.09 16.08 -8.79
CA ILE A 395 44.23 16.06 -10.24
C ILE A 395 44.30 17.50 -10.71
N LEU A 396 45.53 17.87 -11.09
CA LEU A 396 45.88 19.08 -11.80
C LEU A 396 44.96 19.27 -13.02
N PHE A 397 44.07 20.27 -12.97
CA PHE A 397 43.39 20.76 -14.16
C PHE A 397 44.40 21.60 -14.99
N GLN A 398 45.03 20.97 -15.98
CA GLN A 398 45.62 21.70 -17.09
C GLN A 398 44.48 22.27 -17.95
N LYS A 399 44.40 23.59 -18.02
CA LYS A 399 43.65 24.32 -19.05
C LYS A 399 44.13 23.85 -20.43
N ARG A 400 43.27 23.21 -21.17
CA ARG A 400 43.36 23.14 -22.63
C ARG A 400 42.19 23.92 -23.19
N GLU A 401 42.46 25.12 -23.66
CA GLU A 401 41.64 25.82 -24.61
C GLU A 401 41.64 25.01 -25.91
N ALA A 402 40.48 24.51 -26.30
CA ALA A 402 40.21 24.00 -27.64
C ALA A 402 38.90 24.61 -28.11
N SER A 403 39.02 25.58 -28.97
CA SER A 403 38.01 26.17 -29.79
C SER A 403 37.37 25.09 -30.67
N VAL A 404 36.05 24.86 -30.53
CA VAL A 404 35.25 24.06 -31.46
C VAL A 404 34.39 25.02 -32.28
N PRO A 405 34.45 24.97 -33.62
CA PRO A 405 33.64 25.86 -34.44
C PRO A 405 32.16 25.44 -34.44
N ILE A 406 31.34 26.46 -34.32
CA ILE A 406 29.89 26.35 -34.44
C ILE A 406 29.55 26.03 -35.89
N THR A 407 29.05 24.82 -36.16
CA THR A 407 28.44 24.48 -37.45
C THR A 407 26.91 24.68 -37.35
N GLU A 408 26.41 25.56 -38.20
CA GLU A 408 24.97 25.81 -38.38
C GLU A 408 24.20 24.54 -38.79
N PRO A 409 22.94 24.36 -38.35
CA PRO A 409 22.13 23.21 -38.76
C PRO A 409 21.70 23.33 -40.21
N LYS A 410 22.08 22.35 -41.03
CA LYS A 410 21.58 22.18 -42.43
C LYS A 410 20.07 21.99 -42.43
N ILE A 411 19.42 22.91 -43.12
CA ILE A 411 17.99 22.84 -43.51
C ILE A 411 17.83 21.64 -44.47
N LEU A 412 17.00 20.70 -44.13
CA LEU A 412 16.55 19.62 -45.02
C LEU A 412 15.50 20.18 -46.00
N PRO A 413 15.51 19.76 -47.28
CA PRO A 413 14.59 20.29 -48.30
C PRO A 413 13.16 19.79 -48.08
N GLN A 414 12.21 20.70 -48.26
CA GLN A 414 10.78 20.44 -48.30
C GLN A 414 10.43 19.42 -49.42
N VAL A 415 9.75 18.35 -49.03
CA VAL A 415 9.13 17.43 -49.97
C VAL A 415 7.83 18.07 -50.46
N SER A 416 7.77 18.27 -51.79
CA SER A 416 6.61 18.76 -52.55
C SER A 416 5.42 17.81 -52.37
N GLN A 417 4.26 18.41 -52.09
CA GLN A 417 2.96 17.75 -52.12
C GLN A 417 2.58 17.34 -53.54
N GLU A 418 2.36 16.07 -53.77
CA GLU A 418 1.61 15.59 -54.95
C GLU A 418 0.11 15.50 -54.64
N PRO A 419 -0.78 15.77 -55.63
CA PRO A 419 -2.20 15.90 -55.37
C PRO A 419 -2.91 14.56 -55.24
N SER A 420 -3.89 14.54 -54.33
CA SER A 420 -4.80 13.45 -54.04
C SER A 420 -5.54 12.94 -55.27
N ARG A 421 -5.42 11.65 -55.60
CA ARG A 421 -6.31 10.95 -56.53
C ARG A 421 -7.57 10.53 -55.78
N GLU A 422 -8.70 11.04 -56.22
CA GLU A 422 -10.04 10.57 -55.88
C GLU A 422 -10.20 9.11 -56.30
N ILE A 423 -10.54 8.25 -55.35
CA ILE A 423 -10.97 6.88 -55.59
C ILE A 423 -12.49 6.91 -55.66
N GLN A 424 -13.02 6.69 -56.87
CA GLN A 424 -14.45 6.45 -57.09
C GLN A 424 -14.82 5.07 -56.53
N ILE A 425 -15.78 5.06 -55.60
CA ILE A 425 -16.39 3.84 -55.06
C ILE A 425 -17.55 3.46 -55.96
N GLU A 426 -17.39 2.40 -56.76
CA GLU A 426 -18.49 1.73 -57.45
C GLU A 426 -19.40 1.02 -56.43
N LYS A 427 -20.69 1.32 -56.51
CA LYS A 427 -21.75 0.60 -55.80
C LYS A 427 -22.04 -0.74 -56.46
N PRO A 428 -22.18 -1.85 -55.73
CA PRO A 428 -22.69 -3.07 -56.33
C PRO A 428 -24.21 -2.96 -56.53
N THR A 429 -24.65 -3.21 -57.74
CA THR A 429 -26.04 -3.43 -58.18
C THR A 429 -26.57 -4.73 -57.54
N MET A 430 -27.74 -4.65 -56.93
CA MET A 430 -28.60 -5.81 -56.65
C MET A 430 -29.23 -6.27 -57.96
N GLU A 431 -29.09 -7.53 -58.31
CA GLU A 431 -30.01 -8.28 -59.17
C GLU A 431 -30.40 -9.59 -58.48
N GLU A 432 -31.74 -9.74 -58.37
CA GLU A 432 -32.63 -10.91 -58.21
C GLU A 432 -32.24 -12.05 -57.24
#